data_2416afc92037f0f27ca6ca4766a8fbbe
#
_entry.id   2416afc92037f0f27ca6ca4766a8fbbe
#
_cell.length_a   1.000
_cell.length_b   1.000
_cell.length_c   1.000
_cell.angle_alpha   90.00
_cell.angle_beta   90.00
_cell.angle_gamma   90.00
#
_symmetry.space_group_name_H-M   'P 1'
#
loop_
_entity.id
_entity.type
_entity.pdbx_description
1 polymer ?
#
loop_
_entity_poly.entity_id
_entity_poly.type
_entity_poly.pdbx_seq_one_letter_code
_entity_poly.pdbx_strand_id
1 'polypeptide(L)'
;PEFEGYILPELLDSLLVDTLPNKVIVESEIFTLISSVISQLNSQITSERDVRLYTTYRGNQYDDPSINIKDLGNLRFTYASISRKINQDSITDFESNYINLFGSFPNKDIARGYDVTRDILLRKLLDNNLNKTVKYDEQTYNESKFLYKKDTLGGLFNSSIFLLKHVDYNIEEINE
;
A
#
# COMPACT_ATOMS: atom_id res chain seq x y z
N PRO A 1 -16.20 -15.52 -17.31
CA PRO A 1 -16.63 -14.46 -18.21
C PRO A 1 -15.88 -14.59 -19.53
N GLU A 2 -16.60 -14.44 -20.62
CA GLU A 2 -16.06 -14.64 -21.99
C GLU A 2 -15.13 -13.51 -22.46
N PHE A 3 -14.85 -12.52 -21.61
CA PHE A 3 -14.00 -11.36 -21.94
C PHE A 3 -12.92 -11.18 -20.87
N GLU A 4 -11.83 -11.95 -20.99
CA GLU A 4 -10.65 -11.74 -20.15
C GLU A 4 -10.08 -10.32 -20.39
N GLY A 5 -10.12 -9.49 -19.37
CA GLY A 5 -9.50 -8.18 -19.37
C GLY A 5 -10.39 -6.99 -19.78
N TYR A 6 -11.71 -7.16 -19.82
CA TYR A 6 -12.65 -6.07 -20.14
C TYR A 6 -13.95 -6.16 -19.34
N ILE A 7 -14.46 -5.04 -18.84
CA ILE A 7 -15.77 -4.92 -18.20
C ILE A 7 -16.66 -4.09 -19.10
N LEU A 8 -17.90 -4.55 -19.33
CA LEU A 8 -18.88 -3.80 -20.10
C LEU A 8 -19.32 -2.53 -19.34
N PRO A 9 -19.25 -1.33 -19.94
CA PRO A 9 -19.61 -0.08 -19.27
C PRO A 9 -21.04 -0.08 -18.72
N GLU A 10 -21.99 -0.65 -19.45
CA GLU A 10 -23.40 -0.71 -19.07
C GLU A 10 -23.60 -1.58 -17.81
N LEU A 11 -22.84 -2.64 -17.70
CA LEU A 11 -22.87 -3.49 -16.50
C LEU A 11 -22.33 -2.73 -15.30
N LEU A 12 -21.22 -2.02 -15.47
CA LEU A 12 -20.61 -1.23 -14.40
C LEU A 12 -21.57 -0.12 -13.94
N ASP A 13 -22.17 0.63 -14.87
CA ASP A 13 -23.13 1.70 -14.57
C ASP A 13 -24.35 1.17 -13.78
N SER A 14 -24.85 -0.01 -14.14
CA SER A 14 -25.99 -0.64 -13.44
C SER A 14 -25.69 -1.06 -11.99
N LEU A 15 -24.43 -1.23 -11.63
CA LEU A 15 -24.01 -1.66 -10.28
C LEU A 15 -23.69 -0.47 -9.36
N LEU A 16 -23.41 0.71 -9.92
CA LEU A 16 -23.05 1.90 -9.16
C LEU A 16 -24.30 2.70 -8.75
N VAL A 17 -24.24 3.28 -7.55
CA VAL A 17 -25.32 4.09 -6.98
C VAL A 17 -24.88 5.54 -6.81
N ASP A 18 -25.83 6.49 -6.90
CA ASP A 18 -25.54 7.92 -6.79
C ASP A 18 -25.63 8.43 -5.34
N THR A 19 -26.30 7.69 -4.46
CA THR A 19 -26.65 8.16 -3.11
C THR A 19 -25.62 7.83 -2.03
N LEU A 20 -24.68 6.89 -2.30
CA LEU A 20 -23.67 6.42 -1.37
C LEU A 20 -22.32 6.27 -2.06
N PRO A 21 -21.19 6.36 -1.33
CA PRO A 21 -19.89 6.08 -1.90
C PRO A 21 -19.79 4.63 -2.39
N ASN A 22 -19.49 4.44 -3.66
CA ASN A 22 -19.24 3.14 -4.26
C ASN A 22 -17.82 2.69 -3.95
N LYS A 23 -17.67 1.58 -3.23
CA LYS A 23 -16.37 0.98 -2.92
C LYS A 23 -16.15 -0.20 -3.84
N VAL A 24 -15.24 -0.06 -4.80
CA VAL A 24 -14.91 -1.10 -5.78
C VAL A 24 -13.57 -1.72 -5.38
N ILE A 25 -13.55 -3.04 -5.24
CA ILE A 25 -12.32 -3.80 -4.93
C ILE A 25 -11.93 -4.55 -6.20
N VAL A 26 -10.69 -4.35 -6.65
CA VAL A 26 -10.13 -5.05 -7.82
C VAL A 26 -8.94 -5.88 -7.38
N GLU A 27 -9.09 -7.19 -7.53
CA GLU A 27 -8.05 -8.19 -7.27
C GLU A 27 -7.69 -8.89 -8.58
N SER A 28 -6.67 -8.38 -9.26
CA SER A 28 -6.19 -8.92 -10.53
C SER A 28 -4.72 -8.55 -10.76
N GLU A 29 -4.01 -9.41 -11.48
CA GLU A 29 -2.67 -9.15 -11.99
C GLU A 29 -2.67 -8.86 -13.50
N ILE A 30 -3.86 -8.89 -14.14
CA ILE A 30 -4.02 -8.66 -15.57
C ILE A 30 -4.05 -7.16 -15.83
N PHE A 31 -2.98 -6.62 -16.43
CA PHE A 31 -2.83 -5.20 -16.72
C PHE A 31 -4.00 -4.61 -17.52
N THR A 32 -4.45 -5.30 -18.59
CA THR A 32 -5.55 -4.83 -19.43
C THR A 32 -6.86 -4.68 -18.67
N LEU A 33 -7.14 -5.60 -17.75
CA LEU A 33 -8.31 -5.51 -16.86
C LEU A 33 -8.19 -4.32 -15.91
N ILE A 34 -7.04 -4.17 -15.24
CA ILE A 34 -6.79 -3.09 -14.29
C ILE A 34 -6.94 -1.73 -14.99
N SER A 35 -6.28 -1.54 -16.12
CA SER A 35 -6.33 -0.30 -16.89
C SER A 35 -7.73 0.03 -17.37
N SER A 36 -8.46 -0.98 -17.88
CA SER A 36 -9.85 -0.82 -18.32
C SER A 36 -10.77 -0.42 -17.15
N VAL A 37 -10.63 -1.07 -15.99
CA VAL A 37 -11.43 -0.77 -14.80
C VAL A 37 -11.14 0.65 -14.31
N ILE A 38 -9.88 1.06 -14.19
CA ILE A 38 -9.51 2.41 -13.75
C ILE A 38 -10.16 3.46 -14.66
N SER A 39 -10.00 3.31 -15.98
CA SER A 39 -10.56 4.26 -16.96
C SER A 39 -12.09 4.32 -16.88
N GLN A 40 -12.77 3.17 -16.84
CA GLN A 40 -14.20 3.10 -16.76
C GLN A 40 -14.77 3.67 -15.45
N LEU A 41 -14.16 3.30 -14.30
CA LEU A 41 -14.59 3.83 -13.01
C LEU A 41 -14.38 5.34 -12.92
N ASN A 42 -13.26 5.85 -13.43
CA ASN A 42 -12.99 7.29 -13.45
C ASN A 42 -14.04 8.04 -14.29
N SER A 43 -14.52 7.46 -15.40
CA SER A 43 -15.57 8.05 -16.22
C SER A 43 -16.96 8.09 -15.54
N GLN A 44 -17.16 7.28 -14.50
CA GLN A 44 -18.42 7.20 -13.74
C GLN A 44 -18.49 8.20 -12.58
N ILE A 45 -17.40 8.92 -12.27
CA ILE A 45 -17.39 9.92 -11.20
C ILE A 45 -18.16 11.16 -11.67
N THR A 46 -19.15 11.57 -10.88
CA THR A 46 -19.94 12.80 -11.09
C THR A 46 -20.01 13.61 -9.79
N SER A 47 -20.72 14.76 -9.81
CA SER A 47 -21.00 15.52 -8.58
C SER A 47 -21.86 14.75 -7.56
N GLU A 48 -22.62 13.75 -8.02
CA GLU A 48 -23.54 12.96 -7.21
C GLU A 48 -23.02 11.55 -6.92
N ARG A 49 -22.13 11.03 -7.80
CA ARG A 49 -21.60 9.67 -7.72
C ARG A 49 -20.14 9.66 -7.27
N ASP A 50 -19.89 9.26 -6.02
CA ASP A 50 -18.53 9.04 -5.47
C ASP A 50 -18.13 7.58 -5.74
N VAL A 51 -17.00 7.37 -6.42
CA VAL A 51 -16.45 6.05 -6.73
C VAL A 51 -15.04 5.95 -6.18
N ARG A 52 -14.77 4.92 -5.39
CA ARG A 52 -13.47 4.69 -4.75
C ARG A 52 -12.94 3.31 -5.09
N LEU A 53 -11.68 3.26 -5.47
CA LEU A 53 -10.99 2.02 -5.87
C LEU A 53 -10.10 1.49 -4.74
N TYR A 54 -10.15 0.18 -4.53
CA TYR A 54 -9.36 -0.52 -3.53
C TYR A 54 -8.72 -1.77 -4.10
N THR A 55 -7.57 -2.17 -3.53
CA THR A 55 -6.98 -3.50 -3.72
C THR A 55 -6.27 -3.94 -2.44
N THR A 56 -6.24 -5.24 -2.17
CA THR A 56 -5.42 -5.80 -1.08
C THR A 56 -3.99 -6.04 -1.53
N TYR A 57 -3.78 -6.23 -2.84
CA TYR A 57 -2.46 -6.44 -3.44
C TYR A 57 -2.22 -5.47 -4.61
N ARG A 58 -1.33 -4.52 -4.40
CA ARG A 58 -0.87 -3.59 -5.43
C ARG A 58 0.38 -4.15 -6.11
N GLY A 59 0.20 -4.82 -7.24
CA GLY A 59 1.30 -5.28 -8.10
C GLY A 59 1.92 -4.14 -8.94
N ASN A 60 2.99 -4.47 -9.66
CA ASN A 60 3.71 -3.53 -10.54
C ASN A 60 2.85 -3.03 -11.72
N GLN A 61 1.73 -3.68 -12.01
CA GLN A 61 0.78 -3.29 -13.07
C GLN A 61 0.25 -1.87 -12.89
N TYR A 62 0.14 -1.40 -11.64
CA TYR A 62 -0.30 -0.04 -11.32
C TYR A 62 0.79 1.03 -11.53
N ASP A 63 2.06 0.61 -11.79
CA ASP A 63 3.19 1.49 -12.07
C ASP A 63 3.42 1.67 -13.59
N ASP A 64 2.58 1.05 -14.43
CA ASP A 64 2.69 1.19 -15.87
C ASP A 64 2.45 2.66 -16.31
N PRO A 65 3.33 3.24 -17.14
CA PRO A 65 3.22 4.64 -17.57
C PRO A 65 1.93 5.00 -18.30
N SER A 66 1.17 4.02 -18.79
CA SER A 66 -0.12 4.24 -19.44
C SER A 66 -1.27 4.44 -18.44
N ILE A 67 -1.08 4.10 -17.16
CA ILE A 67 -2.04 4.41 -16.11
C ILE A 67 -1.86 5.87 -15.70
N ASN A 68 -2.93 6.65 -15.86
CA ASN A 68 -2.92 8.04 -15.45
C ASN A 68 -3.02 8.16 -13.91
N ILE A 69 -1.98 8.72 -13.28
CA ILE A 69 -1.93 8.93 -11.83
C ILE A 69 -3.11 9.78 -11.34
N LYS A 70 -3.58 10.73 -12.17
CA LYS A 70 -4.74 11.56 -11.85
C LYS A 70 -6.01 10.72 -11.69
N ASP A 71 -6.20 9.70 -12.52
CA ASP A 71 -7.36 8.81 -12.43
C ASP A 71 -7.33 8.00 -11.13
N LEU A 72 -6.15 7.55 -10.70
CA LEU A 72 -5.97 6.92 -9.40
C LEU A 72 -6.29 7.89 -8.25
N GLY A 73 -5.89 9.16 -8.38
CA GLY A 73 -6.22 10.22 -7.42
C GLY A 73 -7.71 10.50 -7.34
N ASN A 74 -8.40 10.65 -8.49
CA ASN A 74 -9.84 10.85 -8.56
C ASN A 74 -10.62 9.70 -7.89
N LEU A 75 -10.18 8.46 -8.14
CA LEU A 75 -10.74 7.24 -7.56
C LEU A 75 -10.32 7.01 -6.10
N ARG A 76 -9.49 7.89 -5.53
CA ARG A 76 -8.92 7.73 -4.19
C ARG A 76 -8.38 6.31 -3.98
N PHE A 77 -7.64 5.82 -4.97
CA PHE A 77 -7.13 4.45 -4.99
C PHE A 77 -6.36 4.13 -3.71
N THR A 78 -6.89 3.17 -2.94
CA THR A 78 -6.38 2.79 -1.62
C THR A 78 -5.93 1.35 -1.63
N TYR A 79 -4.75 1.09 -1.08
CA TYR A 79 -4.15 -0.25 -1.06
C TYR A 79 -3.31 -0.50 0.19
N ALA A 80 -3.18 -1.79 0.52
CA ALA A 80 -2.27 -2.26 1.56
C ALA A 80 -0.82 -2.31 1.05
N SER A 81 0.13 -1.88 1.86
CA SER A 81 1.56 -1.91 1.55
C SER A 81 2.38 -2.34 2.77
N ILE A 82 3.41 -3.15 2.52
CA ILE A 82 4.43 -3.49 3.52
C ILE A 82 5.53 -2.44 3.60
N SER A 83 5.55 -1.52 2.63
CA SER A 83 6.50 -0.44 2.49
C SER A 83 5.83 0.90 2.75
N ARG A 84 6.52 1.76 3.48
CA ARG A 84 6.09 3.14 3.68
C ARG A 84 6.14 3.93 2.37
N LYS A 85 5.32 4.98 2.27
CA LYS A 85 5.53 6.01 1.25
C LYS A 85 6.89 6.67 1.45
N ILE A 86 7.71 6.70 0.39
CA ILE A 86 8.97 7.48 0.41
C ILE A 86 8.60 8.96 0.42
N ASN A 87 9.00 9.67 1.47
CA ASN A 87 8.90 11.11 1.52
C ASN A 87 10.15 11.69 0.83
N GLN A 88 9.98 12.27 -0.35
CA GLN A 88 11.08 12.87 -1.12
C GLN A 88 11.54 14.21 -0.56
N ASP A 89 10.75 14.81 0.35
CA ASP A 89 11.00 16.17 0.84
C ASP A 89 11.92 16.23 2.07
N SER A 90 12.23 15.09 2.68
CA SER A 90 13.08 15.02 3.87
C SER A 90 13.97 13.78 3.87
N ILE A 91 15.26 13.99 4.08
CA ILE A 91 16.24 12.91 4.28
C ILE A 91 16.21 12.51 5.76
N THR A 92 16.03 11.22 6.04
CA THR A 92 16.08 10.69 7.41
C THR A 92 17.52 10.58 7.91
N ASP A 93 17.72 10.48 9.23
CA ASP A 93 19.06 10.24 9.82
C ASP A 93 19.69 8.94 9.28
N PHE A 94 18.85 7.89 9.05
CA PHE A 94 19.32 6.65 8.45
C PHE A 94 19.86 6.88 7.04
N GLU A 95 19.10 7.56 6.18
CA GLU A 95 19.51 7.85 4.80
C GLU A 95 20.76 8.74 4.76
N SER A 96 20.82 9.77 5.60
CA SER A 96 21.99 10.64 5.71
C SER A 96 23.24 9.86 6.10
N ASN A 97 23.16 9.00 7.12
CA ASN A 97 24.27 8.16 7.55
C ASN A 97 24.68 7.16 6.46
N TYR A 98 23.69 6.55 5.78
CA TYR A 98 23.96 5.62 4.69
C TYR A 98 24.67 6.30 3.52
N ILE A 99 24.21 7.49 3.10
CA ILE A 99 24.85 8.28 2.03
C ILE A 99 26.29 8.61 2.40
N ASN A 100 26.55 9.02 3.64
CA ASN A 100 27.90 9.35 4.12
C ASN A 100 28.84 8.13 4.08
N LEU A 101 28.33 6.93 4.32
CA LEU A 101 29.14 5.69 4.32
C LEU A 101 29.31 5.08 2.92
N PHE A 102 28.30 5.15 2.07
CA PHE A 102 28.27 4.40 0.82
C PHE A 102 28.16 5.28 -0.44
N GLY A 103 27.98 6.59 -0.30
CA GLY A 103 27.94 7.55 -1.40
C GLY A 103 26.67 7.50 -2.26
N SER A 104 25.63 6.75 -1.84
CA SER A 104 24.37 6.62 -2.57
C SER A 104 23.19 6.46 -1.62
N PHE A 105 21.96 6.72 -2.10
CA PHE A 105 20.76 6.45 -1.31
C PHE A 105 20.54 4.95 -1.10
N PRO A 106 20.05 4.53 0.09
CA PRO A 106 19.61 3.16 0.29
C PRO A 106 18.38 2.86 -0.59
N ASN A 107 18.34 1.66 -1.16
CA ASN A 107 17.11 1.17 -1.78
C ASN A 107 16.16 0.60 -0.70
N LYS A 108 14.94 0.22 -1.11
CA LYS A 108 13.91 -0.31 -0.19
C LYS A 108 14.35 -1.57 0.55
N ASP A 109 15.11 -2.45 -0.10
CA ASP A 109 15.57 -3.71 0.51
C ASP A 109 16.62 -3.46 1.57
N ILE A 110 17.52 -2.48 1.35
CA ILE A 110 18.52 -2.04 2.33
C ILE A 110 17.82 -1.44 3.55
N ALA A 111 16.88 -0.52 3.33
CA ALA A 111 16.12 0.11 4.41
C ALA A 111 15.33 -0.93 5.23
N ARG A 112 14.67 -1.86 4.55
CA ARG A 112 13.94 -2.97 5.19
C ARG A 112 14.86 -3.90 5.97
N GLY A 113 16.00 -4.28 5.41
CA GLY A 113 16.99 -5.11 6.10
C GLY A 113 17.49 -4.45 7.39
N TYR A 114 17.75 -3.14 7.33
CA TYR A 114 18.11 -2.35 8.50
C TYR A 114 16.99 -2.34 9.55
N ASP A 115 15.74 -2.05 9.12
CA ASP A 115 14.58 -1.97 10.01
C ASP A 115 14.31 -3.30 10.73
N VAL A 116 14.31 -4.41 9.99
CA VAL A 116 14.14 -5.78 10.55
C VAL A 116 15.22 -6.08 11.58
N THR A 117 16.48 -5.80 11.25
CA THR A 117 17.62 -6.05 12.14
C THR A 117 17.49 -5.22 13.42
N ARG A 118 17.17 -3.94 13.27
CA ARG A 118 16.98 -2.99 14.38
C ARG A 118 15.83 -3.43 15.28
N ASP A 119 14.68 -3.79 14.72
CA ASP A 119 13.52 -4.24 15.50
C ASP A 119 13.83 -5.50 16.30
N ILE A 120 14.46 -6.50 15.68
CA ILE A 120 14.84 -7.75 16.37
C ILE A 120 15.83 -7.49 17.51
N LEU A 121 16.83 -6.63 17.29
CA LEU A 121 17.83 -6.30 18.31
C LEU A 121 17.19 -5.57 19.50
N LEU A 122 16.35 -4.56 19.22
CA LEU A 122 15.64 -3.81 20.27
C LEU A 122 14.72 -4.73 21.09
N ARG A 123 13.96 -5.62 20.43
CA ARG A 123 13.11 -6.60 21.12
C ARG A 123 13.91 -7.57 21.97
N LYS A 124 15.08 -8.01 21.49
CA LYS A 124 15.97 -8.87 22.28
C LYS A 124 16.58 -8.19 23.50
N LEU A 125 16.78 -6.88 23.44
CA LEU A 125 17.19 -6.10 24.62
C LEU A 125 16.07 -6.00 25.67
N LEU A 126 14.80 -5.99 25.23
CA LEU A 126 13.64 -5.94 26.13
C LEU A 126 13.33 -7.32 26.74
N ASP A 127 13.45 -8.40 25.98
CA ASP A 127 13.28 -9.77 26.44
C ASP A 127 14.08 -10.73 25.54
N ASN A 128 14.88 -11.61 26.15
CA ASN A 128 15.65 -12.61 25.41
C ASN A 128 14.78 -13.60 24.62
N ASN A 129 13.51 -13.73 24.99
CA ASN A 129 12.52 -14.57 24.30
C ASN A 129 11.60 -13.70 23.44
N LEU A 130 11.82 -13.72 22.11
CA LEU A 130 11.01 -12.95 21.15
C LEU A 130 9.51 -13.25 21.27
N ASN A 131 9.10 -14.48 21.62
CA ASN A 131 7.70 -14.81 21.81
C ASN A 131 7.00 -13.98 22.92
N LYS A 132 7.75 -13.43 23.85
CA LYS A 132 7.23 -12.55 24.90
C LYS A 132 7.09 -11.11 24.44
N THR A 133 7.71 -10.74 23.34
CA THR A 133 7.69 -9.37 22.80
C THR A 133 6.43 -9.05 21.98
N VAL A 134 5.57 -10.04 21.76
CA VAL A 134 4.25 -9.87 21.10
C VAL A 134 3.33 -8.88 21.85
N LYS A 135 3.58 -8.67 23.15
CA LYS A 135 2.82 -7.71 23.98
C LYS A 135 3.16 -6.24 23.72
N TYR A 136 4.24 -5.97 22.99
CA TYR A 136 4.62 -4.58 22.68
C TYR A 136 3.83 -4.07 21.47
N ASP A 137 3.54 -2.77 21.52
CA ASP A 137 2.79 -2.06 20.50
C ASP A 137 3.52 -2.04 19.14
N GLU A 138 2.79 -1.63 18.12
CA GLU A 138 3.30 -1.41 16.78
C GLU A 138 4.49 -0.45 16.79
N GLN A 139 5.55 -0.84 16.09
CA GLN A 139 6.75 -0.02 15.90
C GLN A 139 6.88 0.35 14.43
N THR A 140 7.02 1.64 14.16
CA THR A 140 7.26 2.17 12.81
C THR A 140 8.72 2.60 12.67
N TYR A 141 9.34 2.17 11.56
CA TYR A 141 10.73 2.48 11.22
C TYR A 141 10.81 3.27 9.91
N ASN A 142 11.96 3.22 9.22
CA ASN A 142 12.18 3.99 7.99
C ASN A 142 11.26 3.54 6.85
N GLU A 143 11.23 2.23 6.59
CA GLU A 143 10.50 1.60 5.49
C GLU A 143 9.35 0.70 5.98
N SER A 144 9.46 0.17 7.20
CA SER A 144 8.63 -0.93 7.68
C SER A 144 7.89 -0.60 8.98
N LYS A 145 6.76 -1.29 9.21
CA LYS A 145 6.06 -1.37 10.49
C LYS A 145 6.09 -2.81 11.02
N PHE A 146 6.19 -2.97 12.34
CA PHE A 146 6.18 -4.28 12.97
C PHE A 146 5.21 -4.34 14.15
N LEU A 147 4.21 -5.22 14.00
CA LEU A 147 3.31 -5.66 15.06
C LEU A 147 3.22 -7.19 15.01
N TYR A 148 3.95 -7.87 15.89
CA TYR A 148 3.97 -9.32 15.87
C TYR A 148 2.75 -9.91 16.55
N LYS A 149 2.16 -10.91 15.87
CA LYS A 149 1.11 -11.77 16.41
C LYS A 149 1.55 -13.21 16.37
N LYS A 150 0.99 -14.01 17.27
CA LYS A 150 1.23 -15.47 17.28
C LYS A 150 0.33 -16.11 16.24
N ASP A 151 0.93 -16.99 15.46
CA ASP A 151 0.20 -17.91 14.62
C ASP A 151 -0.37 -19.08 15.44
N THR A 152 -1.43 -19.70 14.95
CA THR A 152 -2.04 -20.90 15.51
C THR A 152 -1.07 -22.09 15.57
N LEU A 153 -0.10 -22.15 14.67
CA LEU A 153 0.95 -23.16 14.60
C LEU A 153 2.18 -22.82 15.46
N GLY A 154 2.14 -21.75 16.24
CA GLY A 154 3.19 -21.39 17.19
C GLY A 154 4.30 -20.48 16.66
N GLY A 155 4.21 -20.02 15.41
CA GLY A 155 5.10 -19.01 14.83
C GLY A 155 4.75 -17.58 15.23
N LEU A 156 5.63 -16.64 14.88
CA LEU A 156 5.35 -15.21 14.90
C LEU A 156 5.26 -14.68 13.47
N PHE A 157 4.29 -13.84 13.20
CA PHE A 157 4.19 -13.12 11.95
C PHE A 157 3.96 -11.62 12.20
N ASN A 158 4.41 -10.80 11.28
CA ASN A 158 4.11 -9.37 11.29
C ASN A 158 2.71 -9.15 10.73
N SER A 159 1.82 -8.54 11.52
CA SER A 159 0.45 -8.20 11.13
C SER A 159 0.28 -6.73 10.73
N SER A 160 1.37 -5.95 10.79
CA SER A 160 1.33 -4.52 10.50
C SER A 160 1.49 -4.24 9.01
N ILE A 161 0.69 -3.31 8.51
CA ILE A 161 0.74 -2.81 7.14
C ILE A 161 0.53 -1.29 7.13
N PHE A 162 0.99 -0.64 6.08
CA PHE A 162 0.57 0.72 5.76
C PHE A 162 -0.68 0.67 4.87
N LEU A 163 -1.62 1.58 5.12
CA LEU A 163 -2.68 1.87 4.17
C LEU A 163 -2.29 3.14 3.41
N LEU A 164 -2.12 3.00 2.11
CA LEU A 164 -1.72 4.09 1.23
C LEU A 164 -2.87 4.45 0.29
N LYS A 165 -3.08 5.75 0.09
CA LYS A 165 -4.17 6.30 -0.73
C LYS A 165 -3.62 7.33 -1.72
N HIS A 166 -4.02 7.24 -2.97
CA HIS A 166 -3.81 8.30 -3.95
C HIS A 166 -4.75 9.47 -3.67
N VAL A 167 -4.19 10.67 -3.63
CA VAL A 167 -4.90 11.94 -3.51
C VAL A 167 -4.29 12.89 -4.54
N ASP A 168 -5.06 13.26 -5.54
CA ASP A 168 -4.55 13.98 -6.72
C ASP A 168 -3.34 13.27 -7.35
N TYR A 169 -2.18 13.89 -7.35
CA TYR A 169 -0.93 13.33 -7.87
C TYR A 169 -0.02 12.73 -6.77
N ASN A 170 -0.49 12.72 -5.52
CA ASN A 170 0.29 12.28 -4.37
C ASN A 170 -0.24 10.96 -3.81
N ILE A 171 0.61 10.30 -3.03
CA ILE A 171 0.22 9.17 -2.21
C ILE A 171 0.30 9.62 -0.75
N GLU A 172 -0.72 9.35 0.03
CA GLU A 172 -0.79 9.64 1.46
C GLU A 172 -0.92 8.36 2.27
N GLU A 173 -0.33 8.34 3.46
CA GLU A 173 -0.56 7.29 4.44
C GLU A 173 -1.86 7.62 5.20
N ILE A 174 -2.77 6.64 5.28
CA ILE A 174 -3.96 6.75 6.10
C ILE A 174 -3.61 6.27 7.51
N ASN A 175 -3.64 7.18 8.47
CA ASN A 175 -3.57 6.84 9.89
C ASN A 175 -5.00 6.74 10.43
N GLU A 176 -5.34 5.61 11.05
CA GLU A 176 -6.60 5.45 11.78
C GLU A 176 -6.60 6.20 13.10
#